data_38090eebed00631a61a3c9e99190db19
#
_entry.id   38090eebed00631a61a3c9e99190db19
#
_cell.length_a   1.000
_cell.length_b   1.000
_cell.length_c   1.000
_cell.angle_alpha   90.00
_cell.angle_beta   90.00
_cell.angle_gamma   90.00
#
_symmetry.space_group_name_H-M   'P 1'
#
loop_
_entity.id
_entity.type
_entity.pdbx_description
1 polymer ?
#
loop_
_entity_poly.entity_id
_entity_poly.type
_entity_poly.pdbx_seq_one_letter_code
_entity_poly.pdbx_strand_id
1 'polypeptide(L)'
;KDVMGLGVYHIYTADFRSTHSIAFPATIAPPIHPEYSYKHFPEGWQNIDPFESYRSLFNGQVTAMDNPELIFTRGKNISGERIKDMVIHQLPTVAKGWNTHGATMKQVDAYYMSDGTDCPGMNSEYAGTPAYQGRIDTRPRTTGYTTNNTDHKPLPNGVSLQYAEREPRFYASIAYNGMYWHLGNEPEVQNQDQQVFYYRGDGNGYANSMFWLRTGIGVAKYVHPDDTYYNSDAAKVKDKDEPAIRYADILLMYAEALNELTTSYEVPSWDGSITYTI
;
A
#
# COMPACT_ATOMS: atom_id res chain seq x y z
N LYS A 1 26.64 2.36 0.71
CA LYS A 1 27.43 2.14 1.95
C LYS A 1 27.59 3.44 2.77
N ASP A 2 27.98 4.54 2.14
CA ASP A 2 28.23 5.81 2.86
C ASP A 2 26.96 6.35 3.53
N VAL A 3 25.82 6.35 2.84
CA VAL A 3 24.52 6.76 3.41
C VAL A 3 24.12 5.88 4.60
N MET A 4 24.33 4.56 4.48
CA MET A 4 24.05 3.62 5.58
C MET A 4 24.95 3.87 6.79
N GLY A 5 26.21 4.24 6.56
CA GLY A 5 27.19 4.54 7.60
C GLY A 5 26.94 5.85 8.36
N LEU A 6 26.03 6.73 7.89
CA LEU A 6 25.69 7.96 8.58
C LEU A 6 24.95 7.72 9.91
N GLY A 7 24.25 6.60 10.06
CA GLY A 7 23.45 6.27 11.24
C GLY A 7 22.25 7.22 11.50
N VAL A 8 21.88 8.03 10.49
CA VAL A 8 20.80 9.01 10.61
C VAL A 8 19.48 8.44 10.13
N TYR A 9 19.53 7.58 9.12
CA TYR A 9 18.36 6.99 8.48
C TYR A 9 18.15 5.55 8.93
N HIS A 10 16.89 5.16 9.11
CA HIS A 10 16.52 3.77 9.41
C HIS A 10 15.13 3.46 8.85
N ILE A 11 14.79 2.17 8.73
CA ILE A 11 13.47 1.73 8.30
C ILE A 11 12.44 2.11 9.38
N TYR A 12 11.36 2.75 8.96
CA TYR A 12 10.25 3.08 9.82
C TYR A 12 9.42 1.84 10.16
N THR A 13 9.10 1.68 11.42
CA THR A 13 8.21 0.63 11.92
C THR A 13 7.14 1.24 12.81
N ALA A 14 5.89 0.93 12.52
CA ALA A 14 4.76 1.26 13.37
C ALA A 14 4.46 0.08 14.31
N ASP A 15 4.17 0.37 15.57
CA ASP A 15 3.76 -0.66 16.52
C ASP A 15 2.41 -1.26 16.14
N PHE A 16 2.28 -2.56 16.32
CA PHE A 16 1.02 -3.26 16.20
C PHE A 16 0.08 -2.83 17.34
N ARG A 17 -0.95 -2.10 16.99
CA ARG A 17 -1.97 -1.66 17.94
C ARG A 17 -3.15 -2.62 17.91
N SER A 18 -3.45 -3.25 19.03
CA SER A 18 -4.62 -4.11 19.19
C SER A 18 -5.95 -3.34 19.05
N THR A 19 -5.89 -2.03 19.18
CA THR A 19 -7.02 -1.11 19.03
C THR A 19 -6.62 0.05 18.13
N HIS A 20 -6.80 -0.10 16.81
CA HIS A 20 -6.84 1.07 15.95
C HIS A 20 -8.12 1.85 16.25
N SER A 21 -7.98 3.14 16.51
CA SER A 21 -9.14 4.06 16.56
C SER A 21 -9.83 4.16 15.20
N ILE A 22 -9.16 3.71 14.15
CA ILE A 22 -9.66 3.63 12.77
C ILE A 22 -9.88 2.15 12.47
N ALA A 23 -11.14 1.76 12.36
CA ALA A 23 -11.52 0.35 12.13
C ALA A 23 -11.17 -0.16 10.74
N PHE A 24 -10.71 0.67 9.81
CA PHE A 24 -10.48 0.29 8.44
C PHE A 24 -9.18 0.84 7.86
N PRO A 25 -8.54 -0.01 7.06
CA PRO A 25 -8.77 -1.45 6.96
C PRO A 25 -8.49 -2.15 8.29
N ALA A 26 -9.11 -3.31 8.49
CA ALA A 26 -8.77 -4.15 9.63
C ALA A 26 -7.26 -4.38 9.64
N THR A 27 -6.66 -4.33 10.82
CA THR A 27 -5.21 -4.50 11.00
C THR A 27 -4.72 -5.76 10.29
N ILE A 28 -3.69 -5.62 9.48
CA ILE A 28 -3.08 -6.72 8.75
C ILE A 28 -1.95 -7.27 9.60
N ALA A 29 -2.16 -8.43 10.18
CA ALA A 29 -1.12 -9.10 10.96
C ALA A 29 0.03 -9.57 10.04
N PRO A 30 1.29 -9.44 10.47
CA PRO A 30 2.40 -10.04 9.76
C PRO A 30 2.26 -11.58 9.79
N PRO A 31 2.83 -12.28 8.81
CA PRO A 31 2.85 -13.74 8.82
C PRO A 31 3.57 -14.27 10.05
N ILE A 32 3.13 -15.42 10.57
CA ILE A 32 3.79 -16.08 11.69
C ILE A 32 4.97 -16.89 11.14
N HIS A 33 6.17 -16.60 11.66
CA HIS A 33 7.38 -17.34 11.36
C HIS A 33 8.07 -17.76 12.66
N PRO A 34 8.52 -19.02 12.80
CA PRO A 34 9.06 -19.54 14.06
C PRO A 34 10.33 -18.82 14.54
N GLU A 35 11.09 -18.24 13.64
CA GLU A 35 12.35 -17.56 13.94
C GLU A 35 12.19 -16.04 14.14
N TYR A 36 11.34 -15.37 13.34
CA TYR A 36 11.34 -13.93 13.25
C TYR A 36 10.14 -13.24 13.94
N SER A 37 9.02 -13.93 14.11
CA SER A 37 7.83 -13.31 14.68
C SER A 37 7.96 -12.92 16.15
N TYR A 38 8.93 -13.49 16.86
CA TYR A 38 9.13 -13.32 18.30
C TYR A 38 10.35 -12.48 18.65
N LYS A 39 11.06 -11.97 17.66
CA LYS A 39 12.19 -11.06 17.82
C LYS A 39 11.77 -9.64 17.46
N HIS A 40 12.35 -8.66 18.15
CA HIS A 40 12.18 -7.26 17.79
C HIS A 40 12.93 -6.93 16.50
N PHE A 41 12.48 -5.87 15.83
CA PHE A 41 13.21 -5.33 14.69
C PHE A 41 14.63 -4.90 15.13
N PRO A 42 15.68 -5.20 14.32
CA PRO A 42 15.65 -5.70 12.94
C PRO A 42 15.74 -7.22 12.78
N GLU A 43 15.94 -7.98 13.86
CA GLU A 43 16.08 -9.44 13.77
C GLU A 43 14.77 -10.15 13.51
N GLY A 44 13.66 -9.44 13.67
CA GLY A 44 12.33 -9.95 13.42
C GLY A 44 11.29 -8.84 13.40
N TRP A 45 10.02 -9.22 13.55
CA TRP A 45 8.90 -8.28 13.41
C TRP A 45 7.88 -8.38 14.55
N GLN A 46 8.34 -8.73 15.74
CA GLN A 46 7.47 -8.74 16.91
C GLN A 46 6.84 -7.36 17.13
N ASN A 47 5.52 -7.32 17.27
CA ASN A 47 4.73 -6.10 17.49
C ASN A 47 4.77 -5.06 16.36
N ILE A 48 5.27 -5.40 15.19
CA ILE A 48 5.22 -4.50 14.03
C ILE A 48 3.88 -4.64 13.31
N ASP A 49 3.26 -3.51 13.00
CA ASP A 49 2.16 -3.40 12.04
C ASP A 49 2.74 -3.14 10.63
N PRO A 50 2.78 -4.14 9.74
CA PRO A 50 3.42 -3.96 8.44
C PRO A 50 2.61 -3.06 7.51
N PHE A 51 1.30 -2.96 7.71
CA PHE A 51 0.43 -2.10 6.93
C PHE A 51 0.65 -0.62 7.29
N GLU A 52 0.59 -0.29 8.59
CA GLU A 52 0.83 1.07 9.06
C GLU A 52 2.28 1.51 8.86
N SER A 53 3.25 0.61 9.03
CA SER A 53 4.66 0.89 8.77
C SER A 53 4.91 1.37 7.34
N TYR A 54 4.14 0.87 6.39
CA TYR A 54 4.24 1.32 5.00
C TYR A 54 3.33 2.51 4.69
N ARG A 55 2.05 2.44 5.05
CA ARG A 55 1.05 3.45 4.71
C ARG A 55 1.37 4.83 5.26
N SER A 56 1.81 4.89 6.52
CA SER A 56 2.04 6.14 7.24
C SER A 56 3.12 7.01 6.61
N LEU A 57 4.08 6.41 5.89
CA LEU A 57 5.15 7.13 5.21
C LEU A 57 4.67 7.99 4.03
N PHE A 58 3.49 7.73 3.49
CA PHE A 58 3.01 8.36 2.26
C PHE A 58 1.75 9.20 2.43
N ASN A 59 0.93 8.91 3.43
CA ASN A 59 -0.40 9.48 3.55
C ASN A 59 -0.48 10.75 4.43
N GLY A 60 0.66 11.19 5.01
CA GLY A 60 0.74 12.37 5.87
C GLY A 60 0.53 12.08 7.37
N GLN A 61 0.46 10.80 7.78
CA GLN A 61 0.47 10.45 9.21
C GLN A 61 1.85 10.67 9.84
N VAL A 62 2.92 10.36 9.09
CA VAL A 62 4.30 10.68 9.47
C VAL A 62 4.73 11.91 8.69
N THR A 63 5.14 12.97 9.39
CA THR A 63 5.59 14.21 8.74
C THR A 63 6.98 14.02 8.14
N ALA A 64 7.39 14.87 7.20
CA ALA A 64 8.73 14.81 6.63
C ALA A 64 9.85 14.89 7.68
N MET A 65 9.62 15.65 8.76
CA MET A 65 10.61 15.79 9.84
C MET A 65 10.71 14.56 10.74
N ASP A 66 9.63 13.81 10.86
CA ASP A 66 9.55 12.62 11.71
C ASP A 66 9.77 11.32 10.91
N ASN A 67 9.95 11.41 9.58
CA ASN A 67 10.12 10.26 8.72
C ASN A 67 11.59 9.83 8.64
N PRO A 68 11.99 8.77 9.36
CA PRO A 68 13.39 8.35 9.42
C PRO A 68 13.90 7.75 8.12
N GLU A 69 13.00 7.42 7.19
CA GLU A 69 13.38 6.92 5.87
C GLU A 69 13.62 8.02 4.85
N LEU A 70 13.10 9.23 5.06
CA LEU A 70 13.07 10.28 4.08
C LEU A 70 14.45 10.93 3.90
N ILE A 71 15.10 10.68 2.78
CA ILE A 71 16.39 11.28 2.42
C ILE A 71 16.16 12.54 1.58
N PHE A 72 15.26 12.45 0.61
CA PHE A 72 14.95 13.57 -0.27
C PHE A 72 13.46 13.57 -0.62
N THR A 73 12.83 14.73 -0.47
CA THR A 73 11.43 14.96 -0.84
C THR A 73 11.31 15.86 -2.04
N ARG A 74 10.33 15.58 -2.87
CA ARG A 74 9.93 16.45 -3.96
C ARG A 74 8.79 17.34 -3.49
N GLY A 75 8.98 18.66 -3.51
CA GLY A 75 7.97 19.60 -3.05
C GLY A 75 6.80 19.76 -4.03
N LYS A 76 7.07 20.36 -5.18
CA LYS A 76 6.06 20.63 -6.23
C LYS A 76 6.56 20.17 -7.59
N ASN A 77 5.63 19.78 -8.46
CA ASN A 77 5.95 19.53 -9.86
C ASN A 77 6.15 20.85 -10.63
N ILE A 78 6.48 20.75 -11.92
CA ILE A 78 6.69 21.92 -12.79
C ILE A 78 5.45 22.81 -12.92
N SER A 79 4.25 22.25 -12.73
CA SER A 79 2.98 22.98 -12.74
C SER A 79 2.61 23.57 -11.36
N GLY A 80 3.46 23.38 -10.35
CA GLY A 80 3.23 23.87 -9.00
C GLY A 80 2.34 22.98 -8.13
N GLU A 81 1.95 21.82 -8.61
CA GLU A 81 1.10 20.85 -7.88
C GLU A 81 1.94 20.04 -6.89
N ARG A 82 1.33 19.72 -5.76
CA ARG A 82 1.85 18.85 -4.72
C ARG A 82 1.15 17.50 -4.76
N ILE A 83 1.69 16.52 -4.04
CA ILE A 83 1.03 15.21 -3.85
C ILE A 83 -0.38 15.36 -3.27
N LYS A 84 -0.59 16.31 -2.37
CA LYS A 84 -1.89 16.67 -1.82
C LYS A 84 -2.94 16.96 -2.90
N ASP A 85 -2.56 17.70 -3.93
CA ASP A 85 -3.48 18.07 -5.01
C ASP A 85 -3.85 16.83 -5.85
N MET A 86 -2.90 15.90 -6.01
CA MET A 86 -3.14 14.64 -6.70
C MET A 86 -4.09 13.70 -5.93
N VAL A 87 -4.13 13.78 -4.60
CA VAL A 87 -5.01 12.95 -3.76
C VAL A 87 -6.48 13.18 -4.08
N ILE A 88 -6.88 14.38 -4.49
CA ILE A 88 -8.26 14.68 -4.90
C ILE A 88 -8.70 13.76 -6.05
N HIS A 89 -7.77 13.39 -6.94
CA HIS A 89 -8.02 12.46 -8.03
C HIS A 89 -8.08 10.99 -7.57
N GLN A 90 -7.54 10.67 -6.40
CA GLN A 90 -7.57 9.32 -5.81
C GLN A 90 -8.83 9.10 -4.97
N LEU A 91 -9.35 10.14 -4.35
CA LEU A 91 -10.55 10.07 -3.52
C LEU A 91 -11.78 9.66 -4.35
N PRO A 92 -12.61 8.75 -3.81
CA PRO A 92 -13.85 8.35 -4.47
C PRO A 92 -14.89 9.48 -4.44
N THR A 93 -15.96 9.34 -5.24
CA THR A 93 -17.02 10.34 -5.34
C THR A 93 -17.76 10.55 -4.01
N VAL A 94 -17.88 9.52 -3.19
CA VAL A 94 -18.46 9.66 -1.83
C VAL A 94 -17.66 10.62 -0.96
N ALA A 95 -16.35 10.67 -1.12
CA ALA A 95 -15.45 11.64 -0.47
C ALA A 95 -15.39 12.98 -1.22
N LYS A 96 -16.30 13.23 -2.15
CA LYS A 96 -16.31 14.40 -3.05
C LYS A 96 -15.06 14.54 -3.92
N GLY A 97 -14.23 13.51 -4.02
CA GLY A 97 -13.07 13.46 -4.90
C GLY A 97 -13.44 13.24 -6.37
N TRP A 98 -12.43 13.29 -7.22
CA TRP A 98 -12.59 13.19 -8.67
C TRP A 98 -12.51 11.77 -9.22
N ASN A 99 -12.07 10.81 -8.39
CA ASN A 99 -12.13 9.38 -8.71
C ASN A 99 -11.58 9.04 -10.10
N THR A 100 -10.41 9.58 -10.47
CA THR A 100 -9.86 9.49 -11.84
C THR A 100 -8.55 8.71 -11.93
N HIS A 101 -7.85 8.46 -10.83
CA HIS A 101 -6.61 7.70 -10.83
C HIS A 101 -6.87 6.20 -10.76
N GLY A 102 -6.95 5.57 -11.93
CA GLY A 102 -7.10 4.12 -12.04
C GLY A 102 -5.78 3.36 -12.05
N ALA A 103 -5.70 2.26 -11.31
CA ALA A 103 -4.61 1.31 -11.42
C ALA A 103 -4.86 0.32 -12.56
N THR A 104 -3.80 -0.10 -13.26
CA THR A 104 -3.87 -1.19 -14.23
C THR A 104 -3.85 -2.55 -13.53
N MET A 105 -4.45 -3.58 -14.14
CA MET A 105 -4.36 -4.95 -13.59
C MET A 105 -2.90 -5.42 -13.45
N LYS A 106 -2.04 -5.03 -14.39
CA LYS A 106 -0.60 -5.36 -14.30
C LYS A 106 0.03 -4.80 -13.01
N GLN A 107 -0.31 -3.58 -12.63
CA GLN A 107 0.16 -2.98 -11.38
C GLN A 107 -0.45 -3.67 -10.16
N VAL A 108 -1.73 -4.00 -10.21
CA VAL A 108 -2.44 -4.71 -9.13
C VAL A 108 -1.84 -6.09 -8.89
N ASP A 109 -1.55 -6.81 -9.97
CA ASP A 109 -0.98 -8.15 -9.92
C ASP A 109 0.53 -8.16 -9.56
N ALA A 110 1.23 -7.03 -9.69
CA ALA A 110 2.65 -6.90 -9.34
C ALA A 110 2.93 -6.97 -7.81
N TYR A 111 1.91 -6.77 -6.98
CA TYR A 111 2.03 -7.00 -5.54
C TYR A 111 2.01 -8.49 -5.22
N TYR A 112 2.84 -8.91 -4.28
CA TYR A 112 2.95 -10.31 -3.85
C TYR A 112 1.72 -10.79 -3.07
N MET A 113 1.64 -12.10 -2.90
CA MET A 113 0.77 -12.73 -1.92
C MET A 113 1.34 -12.53 -0.51
N SER A 114 0.54 -12.78 0.51
CA SER A 114 0.94 -12.62 1.92
C SER A 114 2.08 -13.54 2.36
N ASP A 115 2.28 -14.65 1.65
CA ASP A 115 3.37 -15.61 1.88
C ASP A 115 4.66 -15.28 1.09
N GLY A 116 4.67 -14.14 0.36
CA GLY A 116 5.80 -13.69 -0.45
C GLY A 116 5.88 -14.32 -1.85
N THR A 117 4.93 -15.16 -2.23
CA THR A 117 4.87 -15.70 -3.59
C THR A 117 4.28 -14.69 -4.58
N ASP A 118 4.58 -14.87 -5.87
CA ASP A 118 3.99 -14.04 -6.93
C ASP A 118 2.46 -14.19 -6.98
N CYS A 119 1.79 -13.08 -7.27
CA CYS A 119 0.37 -13.15 -7.59
C CYS A 119 0.12 -14.07 -8.80
N PRO A 120 -0.81 -15.01 -8.71
CA PRO A 120 -1.11 -15.91 -9.82
C PRO A 120 -1.35 -15.15 -11.14
N GLY A 121 -0.66 -15.56 -12.18
CA GLY A 121 -0.74 -14.95 -13.50
C GLY A 121 0.25 -13.82 -13.80
N MET A 122 1.11 -13.44 -12.86
CA MET A 122 2.17 -12.45 -13.11
C MET A 122 3.48 -13.06 -13.62
N ASN A 123 3.70 -14.34 -13.43
CA ASN A 123 4.94 -14.97 -13.86
C ASN A 123 5.03 -15.01 -15.39
N SER A 124 5.88 -14.15 -15.94
CA SER A 124 6.08 -14.01 -17.39
C SER A 124 6.75 -15.25 -18.04
N GLU A 125 7.47 -16.07 -17.26
CA GLU A 125 8.11 -17.30 -17.77
C GLU A 125 7.09 -18.30 -18.29
N TYR A 126 5.86 -18.26 -17.76
CA TYR A 126 4.78 -19.15 -18.15
C TYR A 126 3.80 -18.51 -19.13
N ALA A 127 4.06 -17.27 -19.58
CA ALA A 127 3.18 -16.59 -20.53
C ALA A 127 3.04 -17.42 -21.81
N GLY A 128 1.79 -17.69 -22.20
CA GLY A 128 1.49 -18.52 -23.36
C GLY A 128 1.58 -20.04 -23.14
N THR A 129 1.94 -20.49 -21.95
CA THR A 129 1.95 -21.93 -21.61
C THR A 129 0.62 -22.36 -20.98
N PRO A 130 0.25 -23.66 -21.04
CA PRO A 130 -0.93 -24.16 -20.32
C PRO A 130 -0.87 -23.92 -18.81
N ALA A 131 0.32 -23.98 -18.20
CA ALA A 131 0.51 -23.69 -16.77
C ALA A 131 0.17 -22.25 -16.42
N TYR A 132 0.59 -21.30 -17.26
CA TYR A 132 0.23 -19.89 -17.10
C TYR A 132 -1.27 -19.66 -17.23
N GLN A 133 -1.89 -20.24 -18.27
CA GLN A 133 -3.32 -20.13 -18.50
C GLN A 133 -4.12 -20.73 -17.33
N GLY A 134 -3.74 -21.88 -16.82
CA GLY A 134 -4.37 -22.47 -15.65
C GLY A 134 -4.27 -21.61 -14.40
N ARG A 135 -3.15 -20.95 -14.19
CA ARG A 135 -2.96 -19.99 -13.08
C ARG A 135 -3.86 -18.77 -13.22
N ILE A 136 -4.04 -18.24 -14.41
CA ILE A 136 -4.96 -17.13 -14.67
C ILE A 136 -6.40 -17.57 -14.39
N ASP A 137 -6.81 -18.71 -14.89
CA ASP A 137 -8.17 -19.22 -14.78
C ASP A 137 -8.55 -19.58 -13.34
N THR A 138 -7.57 -19.92 -12.51
CA THR A 138 -7.78 -20.25 -11.09
C THR A 138 -7.66 -19.05 -10.15
N ARG A 139 -7.45 -17.83 -10.63
CA ARG A 139 -7.40 -16.66 -9.79
C ARG A 139 -8.70 -16.48 -8.99
N PRO A 140 -8.60 -16.13 -7.70
CA PRO A 140 -9.78 -15.92 -6.85
C PRO A 140 -10.79 -14.93 -7.43
N ARG A 141 -10.36 -13.94 -8.20
CA ARG A 141 -11.23 -12.94 -8.84
C ARG A 141 -12.27 -13.53 -9.80
N THR A 142 -12.04 -14.73 -10.31
CA THR A 142 -12.96 -15.39 -11.24
C THR A 142 -13.91 -16.35 -10.55
N THR A 143 -13.68 -16.65 -9.26
CA THR A 143 -14.32 -17.77 -8.58
C THR A 143 -15.23 -17.39 -7.42
N GLY A 144 -15.30 -16.10 -7.03
CA GLY A 144 -16.23 -15.73 -5.97
C GLY A 144 -15.97 -14.39 -5.29
N TYR A 145 -16.82 -14.14 -4.31
CA TYR A 145 -16.83 -12.95 -3.48
C TYR A 145 -16.87 -13.35 -2.01
N THR A 146 -16.41 -12.46 -1.15
CA THR A 146 -16.53 -12.67 0.29
C THR A 146 -17.98 -12.71 0.69
N THR A 147 -18.35 -13.71 1.47
CA THR A 147 -19.65 -13.79 2.15
C THR A 147 -19.51 -13.59 3.66
N ASN A 148 -18.27 -13.72 4.16
CA ASN A 148 -17.92 -13.61 5.57
C ASN A 148 -16.55 -12.91 5.67
N ASN A 149 -16.51 -11.76 6.34
CA ASN A 149 -15.28 -10.98 6.51
C ASN A 149 -14.27 -11.62 7.48
N THR A 150 -14.65 -12.66 8.22
CA THR A 150 -13.71 -13.34 9.13
C THR A 150 -12.77 -14.28 8.41
N ASP A 151 -13.18 -14.84 7.29
CA ASP A 151 -12.44 -15.87 6.57
C ASP A 151 -11.36 -15.28 5.63
N HIS A 152 -11.57 -14.03 5.21
CA HIS A 152 -10.73 -13.37 4.21
C HIS A 152 -10.30 -11.95 4.62
N LYS A 153 -9.95 -11.76 5.88
CA LYS A 153 -9.46 -10.44 6.35
C LYS A 153 -8.23 -10.02 5.53
N PRO A 154 -8.09 -8.72 5.23
CA PRO A 154 -8.92 -7.58 5.67
C PRO A 154 -10.12 -7.30 4.77
N LEU A 155 -10.51 -8.18 3.87
CA LEU A 155 -11.60 -7.93 2.92
C LEU A 155 -12.96 -7.87 3.64
N PRO A 156 -13.76 -6.83 3.39
CA PRO A 156 -15.15 -6.79 3.84
C PRO A 156 -16.05 -7.69 2.97
N ASN A 157 -17.30 -7.83 3.37
CA ASN A 157 -18.29 -8.61 2.61
C ASN A 157 -18.52 -8.01 1.21
N GLY A 158 -18.80 -8.88 0.25
CA GLY A 158 -19.10 -8.51 -1.15
C GLY A 158 -17.89 -8.18 -2.00
N VAL A 159 -16.68 -8.39 -1.51
CA VAL A 159 -15.43 -8.12 -2.21
C VAL A 159 -14.91 -9.35 -2.94
N SER A 160 -14.38 -9.15 -4.14
CA SER A 160 -13.79 -10.23 -4.94
C SER A 160 -12.58 -10.85 -4.25
N LEU A 161 -12.51 -12.18 -4.23
CA LEU A 161 -11.40 -12.94 -3.67
C LEU A 161 -10.07 -12.73 -4.40
N GLN A 162 -10.06 -12.09 -5.56
CA GLN A 162 -8.81 -11.69 -6.23
C GLN A 162 -7.92 -10.78 -5.36
N TYR A 163 -8.51 -10.13 -4.36
CA TYR A 163 -7.83 -9.23 -3.44
C TYR A 163 -7.48 -9.88 -2.10
N ALA A 164 -7.84 -11.16 -1.92
CA ALA A 164 -7.54 -11.91 -0.71
C ALA A 164 -6.05 -12.27 -0.63
N GLU A 165 -5.57 -12.43 0.60
CA GLU A 165 -4.22 -12.95 0.89
C GLU A 165 -3.09 -12.20 0.20
N ARG A 166 -3.24 -10.88 0.04
CA ARG A 166 -2.21 -10.03 -0.56
C ARG A 166 -1.29 -9.46 0.53
N GLU A 167 -0.09 -9.07 0.12
CA GLU A 167 0.86 -8.41 1.02
C GLU A 167 0.32 -7.07 1.57
N PRO A 168 0.79 -6.60 2.73
CA PRO A 168 0.33 -5.35 3.35
C PRO A 168 0.45 -4.12 2.44
N ARG A 169 1.48 -4.03 1.60
CA ARG A 169 1.67 -2.93 0.65
C ARG A 169 0.55 -2.84 -0.39
N PHE A 170 -0.04 -3.97 -0.77
CA PHE A 170 -1.20 -3.99 -1.66
C PHE A 170 -2.36 -3.23 -1.03
N TYR A 171 -2.75 -3.60 0.19
CA TYR A 171 -3.87 -2.97 0.88
C TYR A 171 -3.62 -1.50 1.20
N ALA A 172 -2.37 -1.10 1.38
CA ALA A 172 -1.99 0.28 1.61
C ALA A 172 -1.98 1.16 0.35
N SER A 173 -1.86 0.54 -0.83
CA SER A 173 -1.65 1.27 -2.08
C SER A 173 -2.83 1.20 -3.04
N ILE A 174 -3.60 0.11 -3.02
CA ILE A 174 -4.63 -0.18 -4.01
C ILE A 174 -6.02 0.06 -3.42
N ALA A 175 -6.77 0.96 -4.05
CA ALA A 175 -8.19 1.15 -3.79
C ALA A 175 -8.98 0.11 -4.58
N TYR A 176 -9.10 -1.10 -4.01
CA TYR A 176 -9.83 -2.19 -4.66
C TYR A 176 -11.34 -2.01 -4.56
N ASN A 177 -12.06 -2.60 -5.48
CA ASN A 177 -13.52 -2.53 -5.52
C ASN A 177 -14.13 -3.17 -4.28
N GLY A 178 -14.91 -2.38 -3.52
CA GLY A 178 -15.47 -2.78 -2.24
C GLY A 178 -14.62 -2.47 -1.01
N MET A 179 -13.52 -1.71 -1.17
CA MET A 179 -12.71 -1.23 -0.05
C MET A 179 -13.51 -0.24 0.81
N TYR A 180 -13.25 -0.25 2.12
CA TYR A 180 -13.74 0.78 3.02
C TYR A 180 -12.85 2.02 3.01
N TRP A 181 -13.51 3.17 3.09
CA TRP A 181 -12.90 4.48 3.21
C TRP A 181 -13.37 5.13 4.50
N HIS A 182 -12.44 5.51 5.37
CA HIS A 182 -12.79 6.06 6.69
C HIS A 182 -13.44 7.43 6.58
N LEU A 183 -12.85 8.35 5.79
CA LEU A 183 -13.39 9.69 5.51
C LEU A 183 -13.67 10.51 6.79
N GLY A 184 -12.73 10.51 7.74
CA GLY A 184 -12.92 11.12 9.06
C GLY A 184 -13.22 12.62 9.06
N ASN A 185 -12.82 13.36 8.00
CA ASN A 185 -13.14 14.79 7.84
C ASN A 185 -14.49 15.05 7.15
N GLU A 186 -15.29 14.01 6.85
CA GLU A 186 -16.68 14.20 6.43
C GLU A 186 -17.48 14.77 7.60
N PRO A 187 -18.20 15.89 7.40
CA PRO A 187 -18.92 16.56 8.49
C PRO A 187 -20.12 15.77 8.98
N GLU A 188 -20.67 14.91 8.16
CA GLU A 188 -21.81 14.06 8.48
C GLU A 188 -21.36 12.64 8.77
N VAL A 189 -21.52 12.17 10.00
CA VAL A 189 -21.02 10.85 10.47
C VAL A 189 -21.54 9.70 9.60
N GLN A 190 -22.79 9.80 9.06
CA GLN A 190 -23.33 8.79 8.17
C GLN A 190 -22.58 8.67 6.84
N ASN A 191 -21.75 9.65 6.47
CA ASN A 191 -20.91 9.64 5.28
C ASN A 191 -19.47 9.16 5.57
N GLN A 192 -19.16 8.88 6.82
CA GLN A 192 -17.89 8.25 7.23
C GLN A 192 -17.99 6.73 7.08
N ASP A 193 -16.85 6.06 7.09
CA ASP A 193 -16.73 4.59 7.04
C ASP A 193 -17.53 3.93 5.89
N GLN A 194 -17.35 4.46 4.68
CA GLN A 194 -18.09 4.00 3.51
C GLN A 194 -17.38 2.84 2.79
N GLN A 195 -18.14 1.77 2.51
CA GLN A 195 -17.70 0.74 1.55
C GLN A 195 -18.00 1.23 0.13
N VAL A 196 -16.98 1.30 -0.71
CA VAL A 196 -17.07 1.92 -2.05
C VAL A 196 -16.94 0.87 -3.15
N PHE A 197 -17.96 0.83 -4.01
CA PHE A 197 -17.97 0.00 -5.21
C PHE A 197 -17.88 0.85 -6.47
N TYR A 198 -17.18 0.36 -7.48
CA TYR A 198 -16.96 1.03 -8.76
C TYR A 198 -17.74 0.34 -9.90
N TYR A 199 -18.89 -0.25 -9.58
CA TYR A 199 -19.73 -0.90 -10.59
C TYR A 199 -20.36 0.10 -11.56
N ARG A 200 -20.62 -0.37 -12.77
CA ARG A 200 -21.37 0.42 -13.74
C ARG A 200 -22.76 0.73 -13.18
N GLY A 201 -23.12 2.01 -13.16
CA GLY A 201 -24.39 2.47 -12.59
C GLY A 201 -24.30 2.89 -11.12
N ASP A 202 -23.20 2.59 -10.44
CA ASP A 202 -22.91 3.10 -9.10
C ASP A 202 -22.44 4.56 -9.14
N GLY A 203 -22.67 5.31 -8.06
CA GLY A 203 -22.25 6.71 -7.94
C GLY A 203 -20.73 6.92 -8.01
N ASN A 204 -19.93 5.90 -7.70
CA ASN A 204 -18.47 5.91 -7.86
C ASN A 204 -18.02 5.25 -9.17
N GLY A 205 -18.94 4.68 -9.94
CA GLY A 205 -18.71 4.08 -11.25
C GLY A 205 -19.16 4.98 -12.40
N TYR A 206 -19.51 4.39 -13.54
CA TYR A 206 -19.84 5.10 -14.77
C TYR A 206 -21.13 5.94 -14.71
N ALA A 207 -21.94 5.86 -13.67
CA ALA A 207 -23.12 6.75 -13.52
C ALA A 207 -22.71 8.24 -13.51
N ASN A 208 -21.49 8.56 -13.05
CA ASN A 208 -20.88 9.87 -13.21
C ASN A 208 -20.02 9.89 -14.48
N SER A 209 -20.49 10.53 -15.54
CA SER A 209 -19.81 10.54 -16.85
C SER A 209 -18.47 11.32 -16.85
N MET A 210 -18.24 12.20 -15.87
CA MET A 210 -17.05 13.03 -15.77
C MET A 210 -16.00 12.43 -14.82
N PHE A 211 -16.42 12.04 -13.63
CA PHE A 211 -15.54 11.61 -12.54
C PHE A 211 -15.83 10.15 -12.18
N TRP A 212 -15.21 9.23 -12.87
CA TRP A 212 -15.35 7.79 -12.60
C TRP A 212 -14.07 7.03 -12.83
N LEU A 213 -13.91 5.95 -12.09
CA LEU A 213 -12.72 5.12 -12.11
C LEU A 213 -12.74 4.15 -13.30
N ARG A 214 -11.99 4.48 -14.33
CA ARG A 214 -12.00 3.80 -15.63
C ARG A 214 -11.67 2.31 -15.58
N THR A 215 -10.81 1.93 -14.67
CA THR A 215 -10.34 0.54 -14.52
C THR A 215 -11.12 -0.23 -13.45
N GLY A 216 -11.97 0.44 -12.67
CA GLY A 216 -12.66 -0.15 -11.53
C GLY A 216 -11.75 -0.45 -10.32
N ILE A 217 -10.48 -0.08 -10.39
CA ILE A 217 -9.49 -0.22 -9.32
C ILE A 217 -8.67 1.06 -9.25
N GLY A 218 -8.60 1.68 -8.08
CA GLY A 218 -7.94 2.95 -7.87
C GLY A 218 -6.62 2.86 -7.11
N VAL A 219 -6.15 4.03 -6.72
CA VAL A 219 -4.93 4.22 -5.92
C VAL A 219 -5.30 4.84 -4.59
N ALA A 220 -4.84 4.25 -3.47
CA ALA A 220 -5.05 4.75 -2.11
C ALA A 220 -3.75 5.16 -1.40
N LYS A 221 -2.60 4.96 -2.03
CA LYS A 221 -1.27 5.09 -1.41
C LYS A 221 -1.04 6.39 -0.64
N TYR A 222 -1.54 7.50 -1.15
CA TYR A 222 -1.34 8.83 -0.56
C TYR A 222 -2.57 9.34 0.20
N VAL A 223 -3.62 8.55 0.31
CA VAL A 223 -4.85 8.98 0.96
C VAL A 223 -4.74 8.77 2.47
N HIS A 224 -4.87 9.85 3.23
CA HIS A 224 -5.03 9.78 4.68
C HIS A 224 -6.44 9.27 5.01
N PRO A 225 -6.63 8.48 6.08
CA PRO A 225 -7.95 8.02 6.48
C PRO A 225 -9.01 9.12 6.61
N ASP A 226 -8.59 10.29 7.05
CA ASP A 226 -9.49 11.44 7.24
C ASP A 226 -9.73 12.27 5.97
N ASP A 227 -8.98 12.04 4.89
CA ASP A 227 -9.06 12.89 3.70
C ASP A 227 -10.45 12.88 3.07
N THR A 228 -10.98 14.07 2.81
CA THR A 228 -12.16 14.32 2.00
C THR A 228 -11.98 15.60 1.19
N TYR A 229 -12.75 15.75 0.13
CA TYR A 229 -12.78 17.00 -0.66
C TYR A 229 -14.15 17.70 -0.53
N TYR A 230 -14.75 17.59 0.63
CA TYR A 230 -16.06 18.17 0.93
C TYR A 230 -16.06 19.69 0.70
N ASN A 231 -17.09 20.20 0.01
CA ASN A 231 -17.23 21.60 -0.42
C ASN A 231 -16.04 22.10 -1.28
N SER A 232 -15.34 21.21 -1.98
CA SER A 232 -14.15 21.58 -2.75
C SER A 232 -13.05 22.20 -1.89
N ASP A 233 -13.02 21.85 -0.61
CA ASP A 233 -12.06 22.39 0.35
C ASP A 233 -10.79 21.51 0.44
N ALA A 234 -9.74 21.99 -0.20
CA ALA A 234 -8.45 21.30 -0.15
C ALA A 234 -7.79 21.30 1.24
N ALA A 235 -8.27 22.13 2.20
CA ALA A 235 -7.77 22.11 3.58
C ALA A 235 -8.21 20.84 4.33
N LYS A 236 -9.24 20.14 3.86
CA LYS A 236 -9.70 18.86 4.40
C LYS A 236 -8.86 17.67 3.93
N VAL A 237 -7.94 17.87 3.02
CA VAL A 237 -6.92 16.90 2.62
C VAL A 237 -5.64 17.21 3.38
N LYS A 238 -5.12 16.23 4.11
CA LYS A 238 -3.88 16.38 4.88
C LYS A 238 -2.70 16.72 3.97
N ASP A 239 -1.76 17.51 4.47
CA ASP A 239 -0.49 17.74 3.78
C ASP A 239 0.33 16.45 3.75
N LYS A 240 1.06 16.26 2.67
CA LYS A 240 1.86 15.07 2.39
C LYS A 240 3.15 15.45 1.70
N ASP A 241 4.19 14.72 2.02
CA ASP A 241 5.47 14.83 1.35
C ASP A 241 5.62 13.70 0.33
N GLU A 242 6.12 14.03 -0.86
CA GLU A 242 6.46 13.01 -1.85
C GLU A 242 7.89 12.52 -1.60
N PRO A 243 8.10 11.28 -1.11
CA PRO A 243 9.44 10.74 -0.98
C PRO A 243 10.02 10.48 -2.37
N ALA A 244 11.02 11.24 -2.76
CA ALA A 244 11.76 11.01 -4.01
C ALA A 244 12.88 10.00 -3.81
N ILE A 245 13.53 10.01 -2.62
CA ILE A 245 14.53 9.03 -2.22
C ILE A 245 14.29 8.69 -0.75
N ARG A 246 14.12 7.42 -0.45
CA ARG A 246 13.99 6.88 0.90
C ARG A 246 15.16 5.94 1.23
N TYR A 247 15.37 5.72 2.50
CA TYR A 247 16.39 4.77 2.96
C TYR A 247 16.16 3.35 2.45
N ALA A 248 14.90 2.93 2.34
CA ALA A 248 14.54 1.65 1.72
C ALA A 248 15.05 1.53 0.27
N ASP A 249 15.04 2.62 -0.50
CA ASP A 249 15.56 2.62 -1.88
C ASP A 249 17.08 2.41 -1.88
N ILE A 250 17.81 3.02 -0.93
CA ILE A 250 19.26 2.82 -0.76
C ILE A 250 19.59 1.37 -0.42
N LEU A 251 18.79 0.74 0.47
CA LEU A 251 18.97 -0.67 0.84
C LEU A 251 18.74 -1.59 -0.34
N LEU A 252 17.69 -1.34 -1.13
CA LEU A 252 17.38 -2.13 -2.34
C LEU A 252 18.46 -1.97 -3.41
N MET A 253 18.93 -0.74 -3.68
CA MET A 253 20.04 -0.49 -4.61
C MET A 253 21.32 -1.16 -4.15
N TYR A 254 21.58 -1.20 -2.83
CA TYR A 254 22.74 -1.89 -2.28
C TYR A 254 22.60 -3.41 -2.42
N ALA A 255 21.44 -3.97 -2.15
CA ALA A 255 21.18 -5.40 -2.35
C ALA A 255 21.32 -5.80 -3.84
N GLU A 256 20.80 -5.00 -4.76
CA GLU A 256 20.97 -5.21 -6.20
C GLU A 256 22.46 -5.19 -6.60
N ALA A 257 23.20 -4.18 -6.15
CA ALA A 257 24.62 -4.07 -6.42
C ALA A 257 25.41 -5.27 -5.88
N LEU A 258 25.04 -5.79 -4.71
CA LEU A 258 25.67 -7.00 -4.14
C LEU A 258 25.31 -8.25 -4.96
N ASN A 259 24.09 -8.36 -5.44
CA ASN A 259 23.64 -9.49 -6.25
C ASN A 259 24.37 -9.57 -7.62
N GLU A 260 24.81 -8.43 -8.15
CA GLU A 260 25.56 -8.35 -9.41
C GLU A 260 27.07 -8.61 -9.26
N LEU A 261 27.56 -8.79 -8.04
CA LEU A 261 28.98 -9.09 -7.82
C LEU A 261 29.33 -10.51 -8.31
N THR A 262 30.47 -10.61 -8.98
CA THR A 262 31.00 -11.88 -9.48
C THR A 262 32.04 -12.53 -8.53
N THR A 263 32.36 -11.83 -7.45
CA THR A 263 33.31 -12.29 -6.43
C THR A 263 32.69 -12.16 -5.05
N SER A 264 33.06 -13.04 -4.12
CA SER A 264 32.55 -12.94 -2.76
C SER A 264 32.94 -11.61 -2.10
N TYR A 265 32.02 -11.07 -1.32
CA TYR A 265 32.15 -9.78 -0.65
C TYR A 265 31.70 -9.88 0.80
N GLU A 266 32.42 -9.22 1.68
CA GLU A 266 32.07 -9.15 3.10
C GLU A 266 31.09 -8.01 3.36
N VAL A 267 29.90 -8.36 3.85
CA VAL A 267 28.82 -7.40 4.15
C VAL A 267 28.55 -7.43 5.64
N PRO A 268 28.78 -6.34 6.37
CA PRO A 268 28.38 -6.27 7.77
C PRO A 268 26.86 -6.32 7.89
N SER A 269 26.37 -6.93 8.96
CA SER A 269 24.97 -6.76 9.37
C SER A 269 24.65 -5.28 9.55
N TRP A 270 23.37 -4.96 9.58
CA TRP A 270 22.92 -3.58 9.71
C TRP A 270 23.47 -2.88 10.97
N ASP A 271 23.66 -3.62 12.07
CA ASP A 271 24.20 -3.14 13.34
C ASP A 271 25.71 -3.34 13.48
N GLY A 272 26.35 -3.92 12.45
CA GLY A 272 27.79 -4.23 12.44
C GLY A 272 28.23 -5.40 13.33
N SER A 273 27.29 -6.11 13.95
CA SER A 273 27.60 -7.21 14.90
C SER A 273 28.07 -8.48 14.21
N ILE A 274 27.65 -8.71 12.98
CA ILE A 274 27.96 -9.91 12.18
C ILE A 274 28.42 -9.45 10.79
N THR A 275 29.32 -10.22 10.20
CA THR A 275 29.73 -10.05 8.80
C THR A 275 29.30 -11.28 8.01
N TYR A 276 28.59 -11.05 6.94
CA TYR A 276 28.14 -12.08 5.99
C TYR A 276 29.07 -12.08 4.78
N THR A 277 29.46 -13.26 4.32
CA THR A 277 30.11 -13.42 3.02
C THR A 277 29.03 -13.74 1.98
N ILE A 278 28.91 -12.91 0.95
CA ILE A 278 27.94 -13.08 -0.14
C ILE A 278 28.68 -13.52 -1.39
#